data_9896cbdab9445debd87b0b4f519c8141
#
_entry.id   9896cbdab9445debd87b0b4f519c8141
#
_cell.length_a   1.000
_cell.length_b   1.000
_cell.length_c   1.000
_cell.angle_alpha   90.00
_cell.angle_beta   90.00
_cell.angle_gamma   90.00
#
_symmetry.space_group_name_H-M   'P 1'
#
loop_
_entity.id
_entity.type
_entity.pdbx_description
1 polymer ?
#
loop_
_entity_poly.entity_id
_entity_poly.type
_entity_poly.pdbx_seq_one_letter_code
_entity_poly.pdbx_strand_id
1 'polypeptide(L)' 'MKIINIDSEILGGTPVFDGTRVPLKNLFDYLETGETIEEFLNDFPSVNREQVIKLLALSQKMVSASTQMLHEDFA' A
#
# COMPACT_ATOMS: atom_id res chain seq x y z
N MET A 1 -3.32 10.94 -10.57
CA MET A 1 -2.79 11.07 -9.18
C MET A 1 -1.60 10.16 -8.99
N LYS A 2 -0.52 10.70 -8.48
CA LYS A 2 0.62 9.89 -8.09
C LYS A 2 0.32 9.24 -6.73
N ILE A 3 0.53 7.94 -6.63
CA ILE A 3 0.18 7.19 -5.41
C ILE A 3 1.42 6.90 -4.58
N ILE A 4 2.50 6.49 -5.24
CA ILE A 4 3.71 5.97 -4.60
C ILE A 4 4.88 6.90 -4.88
N ASN A 5 5.69 7.17 -3.86
CA ASN A 5 6.94 7.89 -4.01
C ASN A 5 8.08 7.05 -3.43
N ILE A 6 9.19 7.02 -4.15
CA ILE A 6 10.43 6.38 -3.70
C ILE A 6 11.53 7.42 -3.84
N ASP A 7 12.09 7.85 -2.69
CA ASP A 7 13.11 8.88 -2.64
C ASP A 7 14.16 8.45 -1.61
N SER A 8 15.42 8.42 -2.02
CA SER A 8 16.52 8.00 -1.13
C SER A 8 16.62 8.85 0.14
N GLU A 9 16.09 10.07 0.12
CA GLU A 9 16.10 10.97 1.28
C GLU A 9 14.88 10.78 2.18
N ILE A 10 13.92 9.95 1.76
CA ILE A 10 12.74 9.62 2.57
C ILE A 10 12.86 8.16 3.00
N LEU A 11 13.14 7.93 4.27
CA LEU A 11 13.25 6.60 4.87
C LEU A 11 14.16 5.67 4.05
N GLY A 12 15.26 6.21 3.51
CA GLY A 12 16.24 5.42 2.77
C GLY A 12 15.73 4.81 1.47
N GLY A 13 14.71 5.39 0.85
CA GLY A 13 14.15 4.87 -0.40
C GLY A 13 13.00 3.89 -0.21
N THR A 14 12.48 3.76 1.01
CA THR A 14 11.29 2.95 1.26
C THR A 14 10.08 3.52 0.49
N PRO A 15 9.30 2.69 -0.21
CA PRO A 15 8.09 3.17 -0.88
C PRO A 15 7.10 3.75 0.13
N VAL A 16 6.69 5.00 -0.10
CA VAL A 16 5.73 5.71 0.75
C VAL A 16 4.57 6.20 -0.08
N PHE A 17 3.47 6.55 0.57
CA PHE A 17 2.37 7.27 -0.08
C PHE A 17 2.90 8.63 -0.53
N ASP A 18 2.61 9.02 -1.78
CA ASP A 18 3.11 10.28 -2.33
C ASP A 18 2.70 11.46 -1.46
N GLY A 19 3.65 12.36 -1.23
CA GLY A 19 3.43 13.54 -0.38
C GLY A 19 3.48 13.26 1.11
N THR A 20 3.84 12.05 1.52
CA THR A 20 3.91 11.66 2.93
C THR A 20 5.22 10.95 3.24
N ARG A 21 5.45 10.63 4.51
CA ARG A 21 6.53 9.74 4.96
C ARG A 21 5.97 8.41 5.46
N VAL A 22 4.74 8.07 5.08
CA VAL A 22 4.06 6.85 5.54
C VAL A 22 4.36 5.71 4.57
N PRO A 23 5.06 4.65 4.99
CA PRO A 23 5.33 3.50 4.13
C PRO A 23 4.05 2.81 3.68
N LEU A 24 4.03 2.34 2.44
CA LEU A 24 2.91 1.53 1.94
C LEU A 24 2.68 0.30 2.80
N LYS A 25 3.75 -0.27 3.31
CA LYS A 25 3.71 -1.45 4.18
C LYS A 25 2.80 -1.26 5.38
N ASN A 26 2.74 -0.03 5.92
CA ASN A 26 1.91 0.25 7.10
C ASN A 26 0.44 -0.04 6.85
N LEU A 27 -0.07 0.24 5.66
CA LEU A 27 -1.45 -0.09 5.31
C LEU A 27 -1.69 -1.60 5.38
N PHE A 28 -0.80 -2.37 4.76
CA PHE A 28 -0.95 -3.82 4.73
C PHE A 28 -0.81 -4.42 6.13
N ASP A 29 0.08 -3.89 6.95
CA ASP A 29 0.21 -4.33 8.34
C ASP A 29 -1.09 -4.11 9.12
N TYR A 30 -1.76 -2.96 8.93
CA TYR A 30 -3.06 -2.67 9.54
C TYR A 30 -4.11 -3.69 9.12
N LEU A 31 -4.22 -3.92 7.81
CA LEU A 31 -5.22 -4.84 7.28
C LEU A 31 -4.96 -6.29 7.73
N GLU A 32 -3.69 -6.69 7.80
CA GLU A 32 -3.32 -8.03 8.24
C GLU A 32 -3.65 -8.28 9.71
N THR A 33 -3.66 -7.25 10.53
CA THR A 33 -4.02 -7.36 11.94
C THR A 33 -5.50 -7.15 12.20
N GLY A 34 -6.31 -7.00 11.15
CA GLY A 34 -7.76 -6.86 11.25
C GLY A 34 -8.25 -5.44 11.47
N GLU A 35 -7.36 -4.46 11.37
CA GLU A 35 -7.76 -3.06 11.47
C GLU A 35 -8.36 -2.59 10.15
N THR A 36 -9.16 -1.53 10.22
CA THR A 36 -9.88 -1.01 9.07
C THR A 36 -9.11 0.09 8.35
N ILE A 37 -9.50 0.36 7.10
CA ILE A 37 -8.98 1.50 6.35
C ILE A 37 -9.25 2.80 7.12
N GLU A 38 -10.42 2.91 7.75
CA GLU A 38 -10.77 4.10 8.54
C GLU A 38 -9.80 4.32 9.69
N GLU A 39 -9.43 3.25 10.40
CA GLU A 39 -8.47 3.34 11.49
C GLU A 39 -7.09 3.75 10.97
N PHE A 40 -6.69 3.20 9.83
CA PHE A 40 -5.43 3.57 9.19
C PHE A 40 -5.41 5.06 8.83
N LEU A 41 -6.46 5.55 8.18
CA LEU A 41 -6.55 6.96 7.79
C LEU A 41 -6.63 7.90 9.00
N ASN A 42 -7.23 7.44 10.08
CA ASN A 42 -7.29 8.21 11.31
C ASN A 42 -5.91 8.35 11.97
N ASP A 43 -5.12 7.29 11.94
CA ASP A 43 -3.77 7.27 12.53
C ASP A 43 -2.74 7.96 11.62
N PHE A 44 -2.97 7.97 10.31
CA PHE A 44 -2.08 8.58 9.33
C PHE A 44 -2.82 9.61 8.48
N PRO A 45 -3.15 10.78 9.06
CA PRO A 45 -4.00 11.77 8.38
C PRO A 45 -3.36 12.43 7.16
N SER A 46 -2.04 12.26 6.96
CA SER A 46 -1.37 12.76 5.76
C SER A 46 -1.69 11.92 4.52
N VAL A 47 -2.19 10.70 4.70
CA VAL A 47 -2.62 9.82 3.61
C VAL A 47 -4.10 10.07 3.36
N ASN A 48 -4.52 10.21 2.09
CA ASN A 48 -5.94 10.36 1.78
C ASN A 48 -6.55 9.03 1.33
N ARG A 49 -7.86 8.95 1.45
CA ARG A 49 -8.61 7.72 1.12
C ARG A 49 -8.39 7.28 -0.33
N GLU A 50 -8.33 8.22 -1.25
CA GLU A 50 -8.16 7.90 -2.67
C GLU A 50 -6.83 7.19 -2.93
N GLN A 51 -5.76 7.59 -2.24
CA GLN A 51 -4.46 6.93 -2.34
C GLN A 51 -4.56 5.46 -1.89
N VAL A 52 -5.26 5.22 -0.78
CA VAL A 52 -5.45 3.86 -0.26
C VAL A 52 -6.25 3.01 -1.26
N ILE A 53 -7.36 3.52 -1.75
CA ILE A 53 -8.22 2.78 -2.69
C ILE A 53 -7.47 2.47 -3.98
N LYS A 54 -6.72 3.43 -4.52
CA LYS A 54 -5.95 3.23 -5.75
C LYS A 54 -4.79 2.26 -5.55
N LEU A 55 -4.15 2.29 -4.39
CA LEU A 55 -3.10 1.33 -4.08
C LEU A 55 -3.67 -0.10 -4.01
N LEU A 56 -4.80 -0.28 -3.36
CA LEU A 56 -5.45 -1.59 -3.28
C LEU A 56 -5.86 -2.09 -4.66
N ALA A 57 -6.40 -1.21 -5.50
CA ALA A 57 -6.77 -1.57 -6.86
C ALA A 57 -5.54 -1.98 -7.69
N LEU A 58 -4.42 -1.27 -7.54
CA LEU A 58 -3.17 -1.63 -8.21
C LEU A 58 -2.65 -2.98 -7.72
N SER A 59 -2.69 -3.20 -6.42
CA SER A 59 -2.24 -4.46 -5.80
C SER A 59 -3.08 -5.64 -6.32
N GLN A 60 -4.39 -5.45 -6.43
CA GLN A 60 -5.29 -6.47 -6.95
C GLN A 60 -4.96 -6.82 -8.40
N LYS A 61 -4.66 -5.81 -9.23
CA LYS A 61 -4.26 -6.03 -10.63
C LYS A 61 -2.95 -6.81 -10.72
N MET A 62 -1.99 -6.50 -9.88
CA MET A 62 -0.70 -7.19 -9.87
C MET A 62 -0.86 -8.65 -9.46
N VAL A 63 -1.66 -8.93 -8.44
CA VAL A 63 -1.94 -10.29 -8.00
C VAL A 63 -2.67 -11.06 -9.11
N SER A 64 -3.67 -10.46 -9.75
CA SER A 64 -4.43 -11.08 -10.83
C SER A 64 -3.53 -11.41 -12.04
N ALA A 65 -2.61 -10.51 -12.38
CA ALA A 65 -1.67 -10.75 -13.48
C ALA A 65 -0.68 -11.88 -13.16
N SER A 66 -0.39 -12.12 -11.89
CA SER A 66 0.56 -13.13 -11.43
C SER A 66 -0.11 -14.41 -10.93
N THR A 67 -1.41 -14.56 -11.13
CA THR A 67 -2.19 -15.64 -10.54
C THR A 67 -1.64 -17.04 -10.87
N GLN A 68 -1.22 -17.26 -12.10
CA GLN A 68 -0.71 -18.57 -12.48
C GLN A 68 0.58 -18.90 -11.74
N MET A 69 1.49 -17.96 -11.63
CA MET A 69 2.73 -18.14 -10.88
C MET A 69 2.44 -18.41 -9.40
N LEU A 70 1.54 -17.64 -8.81
CA LEU A 70 1.14 -17.82 -7.41
C LEU A 70 0.46 -19.18 -7.19
N HIS A 71 -0.35 -19.61 -8.14
CA HIS A 71 -0.98 -20.93 -8.07
C HIS A 71 0.05 -22.05 -8.09
N GLU A 72 1.04 -21.97 -8.94
CA GLU A 72 2.12 -22.97 -9.00
C GLU A 72 2.94 -23.01 -7.70
N ASP A 73 3.18 -21.85 -7.08
CA ASP A 73 3.95 -21.76 -5.85
C ASP A 73 3.19 -22.26 -4.61
N PHE A 74 1.85 -22.13 -4.60
CA PHE A 74 1.04 -22.41 -3.42
C PHE A 74 0.02 -23.53 -3.62
N ALA A 75 -0.01 -24.13 -4.79
CA ALA A 75 -0.88 -25.26 -5.05
C ALA A 75 -0.25 -26.55 -4.50
#